data_48ec63ee3626dbc1e2b041024d408e75
#
_entry.id   48ec63ee3626dbc1e2b041024d408e75
#
_cell.length_a   1.000
_cell.length_b   1.000
_cell.length_c   1.000
_cell.angle_alpha   90.00
_cell.angle_beta   90.00
_cell.angle_gamma   90.00
#
_symmetry.space_group_name_H-M   'P 1'
#
loop_
_entity.id
_entity.type
_entity.pdbx_description
1 polymer ?
#
loop_
_entity_poly.entity_id
_entity_poly.type
_entity_poly.pdbx_seq_one_letter_code
_entity_poly.pdbx_strand_id
1 'polypeptide(L)'
;MTGDVPTGDPPPQELLLPGQGPIRPQDIAPAADTPPLVEAASEPGEVLMRESEVVLRDGTAIRLRPVRPEDEEALLQFYLGLSRESLFFRFFTPVKDVTLVRWLRKVVRVPPSLGLGVLATFGDPPRVIGHALYHRTDHDRAEAAFAVADDFQGKGVGTLMLGLLAEAASRQGIRLFEGTVLPENRRMLDVFREAGFPVEARAEPGQLRVTFPTELTEEALARFERREQLAARAAVGRFLEPQAVAVIGASRQRGTIGGELFRNLLDYGFRGPVYPVNPNARVVQSVVAYPSVEEVPGPSDLAVVVTPADQVVEVARQCARKGVRALVVISAGFAEAGEEGRRRQEELLRVCRASGIRLIGPNCMGIANTDPEVRLNATFAPSPPRRGRVGFMTQSGALGLAIIEQANRLGIGLSSFVSVGNKADISGNDLLNYWEEDPNTDVILLYLESFGNPRKFSRIARRVGRRKPIVAVKSGRTPAGMRG
;
A
#
# COMPACT_ATOMS: atom_id res chain seq x y z
N MET A 1 -39.30 -64.52 8.67
CA MET A 1 -37.93 -64.75 9.17
C MET A 1 -37.08 -63.68 8.55
N THR A 2 -36.67 -62.79 9.39
CA THR A 2 -35.94 -61.59 9.16
C THR A 2 -34.46 -61.89 8.87
N GLY A 3 -33.88 -61.25 7.85
CA GLY A 3 -32.46 -61.30 7.61
C GLY A 3 -31.96 -59.88 7.27
N ASP A 4 -31.30 -59.28 8.28
CA ASP A 4 -30.62 -58.00 8.20
C ASP A 4 -29.46 -58.06 7.21
N VAL A 5 -29.37 -57.01 6.36
CA VAL A 5 -28.20 -56.68 5.53
C VAL A 5 -27.47 -55.55 6.21
N PRO A 6 -26.18 -55.64 6.57
CA PRO A 6 -25.41 -54.53 7.09
C PRO A 6 -24.87 -53.68 5.95
N THR A 7 -25.32 -52.45 5.88
CA THR A 7 -24.70 -51.39 5.09
C THR A 7 -23.54 -50.82 5.87
N GLY A 8 -22.33 -51.17 5.50
CA GLY A 8 -21.12 -50.56 6.00
C GLY A 8 -20.27 -50.10 4.85
N ASP A 9 -20.20 -48.76 4.64
CA ASP A 9 -19.23 -48.17 3.74
C ASP A 9 -17.80 -48.42 4.28
N PRO A 10 -16.85 -48.76 3.40
CA PRO A 10 -15.46 -48.91 3.83
C PRO A 10 -14.83 -47.55 4.25
N PRO A 11 -13.97 -47.52 5.23
CA PRO A 11 -13.30 -46.29 5.65
C PRO A 11 -12.42 -45.76 4.48
N PRO A 12 -12.26 -44.43 4.37
CA PRO A 12 -11.44 -43.84 3.32
C PRO A 12 -9.98 -44.29 3.49
N GLN A 13 -9.40 -44.80 2.39
CA GLN A 13 -7.99 -45.19 2.33
C GLN A 13 -7.08 -44.00 2.63
N GLU A 14 -6.32 -44.10 3.71
CA GLU A 14 -5.21 -43.19 4.01
C GLU A 14 -4.14 -43.35 2.92
N LEU A 15 -3.84 -42.26 2.24
CA LEU A 15 -2.69 -42.16 1.30
C LEU A 15 -1.41 -42.15 2.14
N LEU A 16 -0.82 -43.31 2.34
CA LEU A 16 0.51 -43.47 2.92
C LEU A 16 1.57 -43.24 1.84
N LEU A 17 2.42 -42.26 2.02
CA LEU A 17 3.66 -42.13 1.25
C LEU A 17 4.63 -43.26 1.70
N PRO A 18 5.38 -43.89 0.78
CA PRO A 18 6.24 -45.02 1.13
C PRO A 18 7.37 -44.59 2.08
N GLY A 19 7.35 -45.11 3.30
CA GLY A 19 8.44 -45.01 4.26
C GLY A 19 8.19 -44.17 5.52
N GLN A 20 7.02 -43.59 5.70
CA GLN A 20 6.68 -42.85 6.93
C GLN A 20 5.37 -43.34 7.53
N GLY A 21 5.32 -43.52 8.84
CA GLY A 21 4.09 -43.73 9.59
C GLY A 21 3.21 -42.48 9.53
N PRO A 22 1.89 -42.59 9.87
CA PRO A 22 0.97 -41.45 9.79
C PRO A 22 1.49 -40.29 10.64
N ILE A 23 1.77 -39.15 9.96
CA ILE A 23 2.13 -37.90 10.63
C ILE A 23 0.92 -37.46 11.48
N ARG A 24 1.09 -37.40 12.79
CA ARG A 24 0.01 -37.02 13.70
C ARG A 24 -0.17 -35.50 13.73
N PRO A 25 -1.37 -34.96 13.91
CA PRO A 25 -1.61 -33.52 13.99
C PRO A 25 -0.78 -32.79 15.06
N GLN A 26 -0.31 -33.50 16.07
CA GLN A 26 0.57 -33.00 17.12
C GLN A 26 2.03 -32.83 16.68
N ASP A 27 2.42 -33.43 15.56
CA ASP A 27 3.78 -33.38 15.03
C ASP A 27 3.98 -32.17 14.11
N ILE A 28 2.88 -31.44 13.79
CA ILE A 28 2.85 -30.30 12.86
C ILE A 28 2.44 -28.99 13.55
N ALA A 29 1.69 -29.09 14.65
CA ALA A 29 1.49 -27.94 15.52
C ALA A 29 2.78 -27.68 16.33
N PRO A 30 3.19 -26.41 16.57
CA PRO A 30 4.27 -26.15 17.49
C PRO A 30 3.99 -26.89 18.79
N ALA A 31 4.99 -27.64 19.28
CA ALA A 31 4.87 -28.57 20.39
C ALA A 31 4.16 -27.89 21.59
N ALA A 32 3.09 -28.51 22.08
CA ALA A 32 2.30 -27.97 23.17
C ALA A 32 3.01 -28.10 24.57
N ASP A 33 4.18 -28.72 24.59
CA ASP A 33 4.99 -28.92 25.79
C ASP A 33 6.38 -28.28 25.62
N THR A 34 6.40 -26.94 25.63
CA THR A 34 7.65 -26.20 25.81
C THR A 34 7.84 -25.97 27.30
N PRO A 35 9.01 -26.31 27.87
CA PRO A 35 9.29 -26.04 29.28
C PRO A 35 9.17 -24.55 29.61
N PRO A 36 8.91 -24.14 30.86
CA PRO A 36 8.75 -22.76 31.23
C PRO A 36 10.03 -21.98 30.87
N LEU A 37 9.89 -21.07 29.90
CA LEU A 37 10.97 -20.22 29.41
C LEU A 37 11.32 -19.18 30.46
N VAL A 38 12.62 -18.97 30.61
CA VAL A 38 13.24 -17.93 31.41
C VAL A 38 12.59 -16.58 31.06
N GLU A 39 12.12 -15.87 32.10
CA GLU A 39 11.60 -14.52 32.02
C GLU A 39 12.66 -13.59 31.40
N ALA A 40 12.53 -13.30 30.12
CA ALA A 40 13.20 -12.16 29.51
C ALA A 40 12.35 -10.93 29.84
N ALA A 41 12.83 -10.11 30.77
CA ALA A 41 12.20 -8.86 31.18
C ALA A 41 12.26 -7.85 30.01
N SER A 42 11.17 -7.78 29.26
CA SER A 42 10.85 -6.61 28.43
C SER A 42 9.95 -5.70 29.27
N GLU A 43 10.25 -4.39 29.30
CA GLU A 43 9.40 -3.42 29.99
C GLU A 43 7.96 -3.47 29.42
N PRO A 44 6.92 -3.41 30.27
CA PRO A 44 5.53 -3.44 29.80
C PRO A 44 5.22 -2.13 29.07
N GLY A 45 5.15 -2.18 27.72
CA GLY A 45 4.73 -1.04 26.90
C GLY A 45 5.42 -0.89 25.55
N GLU A 46 6.41 -1.70 25.19
CA GLU A 46 7.05 -1.59 23.88
C GLU A 46 6.15 -2.15 22.77
N VAL A 47 5.65 -1.28 21.88
CA VAL A 47 4.87 -1.64 20.70
C VAL A 47 5.80 -2.30 19.71
N LEU A 48 5.82 -3.63 19.64
CA LEU A 48 6.66 -4.42 18.73
C LEU A 48 6.48 -4.04 17.26
N MET A 49 5.27 -3.68 16.89
CA MET A 49 4.91 -3.26 15.54
C MET A 49 3.76 -2.25 15.60
N ARG A 50 3.88 -1.17 14.82
CA ARG A 50 2.79 -0.23 14.58
C ARG A 50 2.06 -0.60 13.30
N GLU A 51 0.75 -0.30 13.29
CA GLU A 51 -0.03 -0.35 12.07
C GLU A 51 0.59 0.57 11.01
N SER A 52 0.73 0.06 9.80
CA SER A 52 1.34 0.78 8.68
C SER A 52 0.60 0.50 7.39
N GLU A 53 0.59 1.50 6.52
CA GLU A 53 0.11 1.37 5.16
C GLU A 53 1.30 1.22 4.23
N VAL A 54 1.24 0.25 3.34
CA VAL A 54 2.30 -0.04 2.38
C VAL A 54 1.72 -0.19 0.98
N VAL A 55 2.52 0.15 -0.02
CA VAL A 55 2.12 0.05 -1.42
C VAL A 55 2.79 -1.16 -2.03
N LEU A 56 2.00 -2.01 -2.69
CA LEU A 56 2.48 -3.17 -3.42
C LEU A 56 3.14 -2.77 -4.74
N ARG A 57 3.82 -3.70 -5.40
CA ARG A 57 4.49 -3.47 -6.70
C ARG A 57 3.55 -2.96 -7.80
N ASP A 58 2.29 -3.37 -7.76
CA ASP A 58 1.25 -2.94 -8.71
C ASP A 58 0.59 -1.60 -8.32
N GLY A 59 1.09 -0.92 -7.28
CA GLY A 59 0.57 0.34 -6.79
C GLY A 59 -0.65 0.22 -5.88
N THR A 60 -1.10 -1.00 -5.53
CA THR A 60 -2.19 -1.22 -4.58
C THR A 60 -1.74 -0.91 -3.16
N ALA A 61 -2.47 -0.08 -2.43
CA ALA A 61 -2.22 0.18 -1.01
C ALA A 61 -2.88 -0.92 -0.17
N ILE A 62 -2.12 -1.50 0.76
CA ILE A 62 -2.59 -2.47 1.75
C ILE A 62 -2.22 -2.01 3.14
N ARG A 63 -2.93 -2.51 4.15
CA ARG A 63 -2.65 -2.23 5.55
C ARG A 63 -2.01 -3.43 6.20
N LEU A 64 -0.91 -3.20 6.93
CA LEU A 64 -0.21 -4.20 7.74
C LEU A 64 -0.37 -3.82 9.21
N ARG A 65 -0.79 -4.76 10.03
CA ARG A 65 -0.98 -4.55 11.47
C ARG A 65 -0.76 -5.83 12.28
N PRO A 66 -0.49 -5.70 13.58
CA PRO A 66 -0.48 -6.86 14.46
C PRO A 66 -1.84 -7.58 14.48
N VAL A 67 -1.78 -8.90 14.66
CA VAL A 67 -2.96 -9.73 14.97
C VAL A 67 -3.52 -9.33 16.33
N ARG A 68 -4.85 -9.33 16.45
CA ARG A 68 -5.59 -9.04 17.67
C ARG A 68 -6.51 -10.21 18.01
N PRO A 69 -6.93 -10.38 19.27
CA PRO A 69 -7.86 -11.46 19.66
C PRO A 69 -9.18 -11.45 18.86
N GLU A 70 -9.63 -10.26 18.43
CA GLU A 70 -10.88 -10.05 17.68
C GLU A 70 -10.78 -10.55 16.24
N ASP A 71 -9.58 -10.85 15.74
CA ASP A 71 -9.35 -11.28 14.37
C ASP A 71 -9.63 -12.78 14.13
N GLU A 72 -10.06 -13.55 15.15
CA GLU A 72 -10.28 -14.99 15.06
C GLU A 72 -11.18 -15.35 13.87
N GLU A 73 -12.33 -14.68 13.74
CA GLU A 73 -13.28 -14.93 12.65
C GLU A 73 -12.73 -14.50 11.29
N ALA A 74 -12.13 -13.32 11.20
CA ALA A 74 -11.56 -12.82 9.94
C ALA A 74 -10.42 -13.73 9.42
N LEU A 75 -9.60 -14.27 10.33
CA LEU A 75 -8.57 -15.26 10.02
C LEU A 75 -9.17 -16.60 9.60
N LEU A 76 -10.24 -17.04 10.25
CA LEU A 76 -10.94 -18.27 9.85
C LEU A 76 -11.46 -18.15 8.40
N GLN A 77 -12.15 -17.06 8.08
CA GLN A 77 -12.63 -16.80 6.72
C GLN A 77 -11.48 -16.72 5.70
N PHE A 78 -10.36 -16.10 6.09
CA PHE A 78 -9.17 -16.05 5.25
C PHE A 78 -8.65 -17.45 4.91
N TYR A 79 -8.47 -18.32 5.91
CA TYR A 79 -7.95 -19.67 5.68
C TYR A 79 -8.94 -20.56 4.92
N LEU A 80 -10.24 -20.45 5.19
CA LEU A 80 -11.28 -21.17 4.44
C LEU A 80 -11.38 -20.71 2.97
N GLY A 81 -10.98 -19.46 2.68
CA GLY A 81 -10.93 -18.90 1.33
C GLY A 81 -9.69 -19.26 0.51
N LEU A 82 -8.67 -19.88 1.12
CA LEU A 82 -7.48 -20.31 0.39
C LEU A 82 -7.72 -21.55 -0.45
N SER A 83 -7.01 -21.66 -1.56
CA SER A 83 -6.98 -22.89 -2.36
C SER A 83 -6.45 -24.08 -1.55
N ARG A 84 -6.83 -25.29 -1.96
CA ARG A 84 -6.30 -26.53 -1.36
C ARG A 84 -4.77 -26.59 -1.41
N GLU A 85 -4.19 -26.10 -2.49
CA GLU A 85 -2.73 -26.02 -2.66
C GLU A 85 -2.10 -25.08 -1.62
N SER A 86 -2.63 -23.86 -1.46
CA SER A 86 -2.14 -22.88 -0.49
C SER A 86 -2.28 -23.36 0.95
N LEU A 87 -3.38 -24.04 1.29
CA LEU A 87 -3.56 -24.68 2.59
C LEU A 87 -2.56 -25.80 2.80
N PHE A 88 -2.33 -26.66 1.81
CA PHE A 88 -1.37 -27.74 1.87
C PHE A 88 0.05 -27.21 2.06
N PHE A 89 0.46 -26.19 1.33
CA PHE A 89 1.77 -25.55 1.51
C PHE A 89 1.94 -24.90 2.88
N ARG A 90 0.85 -24.51 3.53
CA ARG A 90 0.89 -23.87 4.87
C ARG A 90 0.92 -24.90 5.99
N PHE A 91 0.23 -26.02 5.87
CA PHE A 91 0.01 -26.97 6.97
C PHE A 91 0.58 -28.36 6.69
N PHE A 92 1.10 -28.64 5.50
CA PHE A 92 1.66 -29.92 5.04
C PHE A 92 0.69 -31.11 5.09
N THR A 93 -0.54 -30.89 5.52
CA THR A 93 -1.59 -31.91 5.68
C THR A 93 -2.96 -31.26 5.44
N PRO A 94 -3.95 -32.03 5.00
CA PRO A 94 -5.32 -31.53 4.97
C PRO A 94 -5.79 -31.16 6.39
N VAL A 95 -6.22 -29.92 6.56
CA VAL A 95 -6.68 -29.40 7.87
C VAL A 95 -8.20 -29.43 7.92
N LYS A 96 -8.75 -30.02 9.01
CA LYS A 96 -10.20 -29.97 9.28
C LYS A 96 -10.55 -28.64 9.96
N ASP A 97 -11.72 -28.10 9.68
CA ASP A 97 -12.19 -26.80 10.21
C ASP A 97 -12.07 -26.70 11.75
N VAL A 98 -12.44 -27.76 12.45
CA VAL A 98 -12.34 -27.82 13.93
C VAL A 98 -10.90 -27.67 14.42
N THR A 99 -9.94 -28.25 13.71
CA THR A 99 -8.51 -28.13 14.04
C THR A 99 -8.01 -26.72 13.75
N LEU A 100 -8.43 -26.13 12.63
CA LEU A 100 -8.12 -24.77 12.25
C LEU A 100 -8.63 -23.76 13.30
N VAL A 101 -9.89 -23.86 13.70
CA VAL A 101 -10.49 -23.01 14.75
C VAL A 101 -9.69 -23.10 16.07
N ARG A 102 -9.34 -24.32 16.50
CA ARG A 102 -8.56 -24.51 17.72
C ARG A 102 -7.17 -23.88 17.64
N TRP A 103 -6.52 -24.01 16.50
CA TRP A 103 -5.21 -23.41 16.25
C TRP A 103 -5.30 -21.87 16.21
N LEU A 104 -6.28 -21.29 15.51
CA LEU A 104 -6.50 -19.85 15.44
C LEU A 104 -6.71 -19.21 16.81
N ARG A 105 -7.51 -19.84 17.69
CA ARG A 105 -7.70 -19.37 19.07
C ARG A 105 -6.40 -19.21 19.85
N LYS A 106 -5.40 -20.06 19.58
CA LYS A 106 -4.07 -19.95 20.19
C LYS A 106 -3.28 -18.82 19.53
N VAL A 107 -3.27 -18.76 18.19
CA VAL A 107 -2.48 -17.81 17.40
C VAL A 107 -2.87 -16.36 17.69
N VAL A 108 -4.17 -16.05 17.78
CA VAL A 108 -4.61 -14.67 18.05
C VAL A 108 -4.34 -14.20 19.49
N ARG A 109 -3.90 -15.10 20.37
CA ARG A 109 -3.63 -14.83 21.78
C ARG A 109 -2.19 -15.14 22.19
N VAL A 110 -1.29 -15.24 21.21
CA VAL A 110 0.14 -15.48 21.51
C VAL A 110 0.69 -14.30 22.32
N PRO A 111 1.30 -14.56 23.48
CA PRO A 111 1.96 -13.50 24.24
C PRO A 111 3.10 -12.86 23.43
N PRO A 112 3.29 -11.53 23.53
CA PRO A 112 4.35 -10.84 22.80
C PRO A 112 5.77 -11.38 23.05
N SER A 113 6.04 -11.95 24.22
CA SER A 113 7.32 -12.60 24.54
C SER A 113 7.55 -13.92 23.79
N LEU A 114 6.49 -14.57 23.33
CA LEU A 114 6.55 -15.87 22.64
C LEU A 114 6.38 -15.74 21.13
N GLY A 115 5.81 -14.64 20.63
CA GLY A 115 5.63 -14.51 19.21
C GLY A 115 4.87 -13.26 18.79
N LEU A 116 4.73 -13.09 17.49
CA LEU A 116 3.97 -12.01 16.87
C LEU A 116 3.25 -12.54 15.63
N GLY A 117 1.95 -12.21 15.51
CA GLY A 117 1.19 -12.35 14.27
C GLY A 117 1.02 -11.01 13.57
N VAL A 118 1.11 -11.01 12.26
CA VAL A 118 0.90 -9.85 11.38
C VAL A 118 -0.19 -10.16 10.36
N LEU A 119 -1.15 -9.26 10.22
CA LEU A 119 -2.17 -9.30 9.17
C LEU A 119 -1.85 -8.29 8.07
N ALA A 120 -2.04 -8.72 6.83
CA ALA A 120 -2.22 -7.86 5.68
C ALA A 120 -3.70 -7.79 5.35
N THR A 121 -4.27 -6.59 5.23
CA THR A 121 -5.69 -6.39 4.92
C THR A 121 -5.87 -5.45 3.73
N PHE A 122 -6.94 -5.68 2.97
CA PHE A 122 -7.33 -4.88 1.81
C PHE A 122 -8.85 -4.80 1.71
N GLY A 123 -9.37 -3.70 1.16
CA GLY A 123 -10.79 -3.51 0.90
C GLY A 123 -11.55 -2.79 1.99
N ASP A 124 -12.87 -2.58 1.75
CA ASP A 124 -13.84 -2.05 2.70
C ASP A 124 -15.18 -2.78 2.53
N PRO A 125 -15.60 -3.58 3.50
CA PRO A 125 -14.92 -3.88 4.76
C PRO A 125 -13.54 -4.57 4.53
N PRO A 126 -12.59 -4.38 5.46
CA PRO A 126 -11.24 -4.91 5.28
C PRO A 126 -11.23 -6.43 5.30
N ARG A 127 -10.76 -7.03 4.19
CA ARG A 127 -10.54 -8.47 4.06
C ARG A 127 -9.09 -8.80 4.42
N VAL A 128 -8.85 -9.88 5.15
CA VAL A 128 -7.51 -10.42 5.35
C VAL A 128 -7.03 -11.02 4.03
N ILE A 129 -5.87 -10.55 3.56
CA ILE A 129 -5.22 -11.02 2.33
C ILE A 129 -3.87 -11.69 2.60
N GLY A 130 -3.40 -11.64 3.84
CA GLY A 130 -2.18 -12.29 4.27
C GLY A 130 -2.09 -12.40 5.77
N HIS A 131 -1.53 -13.49 6.24
CA HIS A 131 -1.22 -13.75 7.64
C HIS A 131 0.20 -14.29 7.73
N ALA A 132 0.99 -13.67 8.58
CA ALA A 132 2.34 -14.10 8.90
C ALA A 132 2.50 -14.14 10.41
N LEU A 133 3.28 -15.08 10.90
CA LEU A 133 3.56 -15.17 12.34
C LEU A 133 4.96 -15.74 12.58
N TYR A 134 5.55 -15.41 13.70
CA TYR A 134 6.62 -16.23 14.28
C TYR A 134 6.25 -16.68 15.67
N HIS A 135 6.81 -17.83 16.06
CA HIS A 135 6.73 -18.37 17.41
C HIS A 135 8.15 -18.73 17.86
N ARG A 136 8.53 -18.26 19.05
CA ARG A 136 9.85 -18.54 19.65
C ARG A 136 9.99 -20.02 19.95
N THR A 137 11.04 -20.63 19.42
CA THR A 137 11.36 -22.05 19.66
C THR A 137 12.52 -22.21 20.63
N ASP A 138 13.42 -21.21 20.72
CA ASP A 138 14.55 -21.19 21.63
C ASP A 138 14.90 -19.75 22.03
N HIS A 139 15.91 -19.56 22.86
CA HIS A 139 16.35 -18.25 23.35
C HIS A 139 16.55 -17.22 22.24
N ASP A 140 17.19 -17.61 21.15
CA ASP A 140 17.51 -16.72 20.01
C ASP A 140 16.91 -17.20 18.66
N ARG A 141 15.98 -18.15 18.68
CA ARG A 141 15.36 -18.74 17.49
C ARG A 141 13.85 -18.69 17.52
N ALA A 142 13.25 -18.57 16.36
CA ALA A 142 11.81 -18.67 16.20
C ALA A 142 11.44 -19.34 14.88
N GLU A 143 10.34 -20.06 14.87
CA GLU A 143 9.73 -20.58 13.67
C GLU A 143 8.86 -19.49 13.03
N ALA A 144 9.04 -19.23 11.74
CA ALA A 144 8.26 -18.27 10.98
C ALA A 144 7.40 -18.95 9.91
N ALA A 145 6.15 -18.51 9.79
CA ALA A 145 5.20 -19.08 8.85
C ALA A 145 4.30 -18.01 8.23
N PHE A 146 3.89 -18.23 6.95
CA PHE A 146 3.18 -17.27 6.13
C PHE A 146 2.07 -17.92 5.35
N ALA A 147 1.01 -17.15 5.08
CA ALA A 147 0.00 -17.46 4.08
C ALA A 147 -0.45 -16.17 3.40
N VAL A 148 -0.68 -16.20 2.08
CA VAL A 148 -1.17 -15.07 1.28
C VAL A 148 -2.32 -15.56 0.42
N ALA A 149 -3.41 -14.77 0.36
CA ALA A 149 -4.56 -15.05 -0.48
C ALA A 149 -4.14 -15.24 -1.94
N ASP A 150 -4.72 -16.22 -2.63
CA ASP A 150 -4.29 -16.64 -3.96
C ASP A 150 -4.28 -15.48 -4.97
N ASP A 151 -5.27 -14.58 -4.90
CA ASP A 151 -5.38 -13.38 -5.75
C ASP A 151 -4.37 -12.26 -5.41
N PHE A 152 -3.66 -12.37 -4.28
CA PHE A 152 -2.60 -11.45 -3.84
C PHE A 152 -1.19 -12.05 -3.88
N GLN A 153 -1.05 -13.31 -4.29
CA GLN A 153 0.26 -13.93 -4.46
C GLN A 153 1.04 -13.26 -5.62
N GLY A 154 2.37 -13.29 -5.56
CA GLY A 154 3.24 -12.66 -6.56
C GLY A 154 3.33 -11.13 -6.50
N LYS A 155 2.50 -10.45 -5.67
CA LYS A 155 2.49 -8.98 -5.54
C LYS A 155 3.45 -8.45 -4.46
N GLY A 156 4.16 -9.33 -3.74
CA GLY A 156 5.16 -8.98 -2.73
C GLY A 156 4.63 -8.89 -1.30
N VAL A 157 3.37 -9.28 -1.04
CA VAL A 157 2.77 -9.27 0.31
C VAL A 157 3.59 -10.11 1.30
N GLY A 158 3.94 -11.35 0.94
CA GLY A 158 4.74 -12.24 1.78
C GLY A 158 6.09 -11.66 2.17
N THR A 159 6.79 -11.03 1.23
CA THR A 159 8.10 -10.41 1.49
C THR A 159 8.00 -9.19 2.40
N LEU A 160 6.94 -8.38 2.28
CA LEU A 160 6.71 -7.24 3.18
C LEU A 160 6.42 -7.72 4.61
N MET A 161 5.58 -8.75 4.76
CA MET A 161 5.31 -9.34 6.07
C MET A 161 6.57 -9.98 6.68
N LEU A 162 7.40 -10.65 5.88
CA LEU A 162 8.66 -11.22 6.34
C LEU A 162 9.60 -10.16 6.92
N GLY A 163 9.77 -9.02 6.22
CA GLY A 163 10.60 -7.93 6.70
C GLY A 163 10.13 -7.36 8.04
N LEU A 164 8.82 -7.18 8.21
CA LEU A 164 8.23 -6.70 9.46
C LEU A 164 8.39 -7.69 10.61
N LEU A 165 8.18 -8.99 10.34
CA LEU A 165 8.41 -10.02 11.34
C LEU A 165 9.87 -10.08 11.76
N ALA A 166 10.81 -10.01 10.82
CA ALA A 166 12.25 -10.03 11.08
C ALA A 166 12.67 -8.83 11.95
N GLU A 167 12.20 -7.61 11.61
CA GLU A 167 12.47 -6.42 12.41
C GLU A 167 11.90 -6.55 13.84
N ALA A 168 10.69 -7.04 13.99
CA ALA A 168 10.05 -7.24 15.29
C ALA A 168 10.77 -8.32 16.12
N ALA A 169 11.15 -9.43 15.50
CA ALA A 169 11.86 -10.54 16.13
C ALA A 169 13.27 -10.13 16.60
N SER A 170 14.00 -9.38 15.76
CA SER A 170 15.34 -8.86 16.11
C SER A 170 15.29 -7.96 17.34
N ARG A 171 14.25 -7.11 17.48
CA ARG A 171 14.04 -6.26 18.66
C ARG A 171 13.77 -7.09 19.95
N GLN A 172 13.26 -8.32 19.78
CA GLN A 172 13.00 -9.28 20.87
C GLN A 172 14.19 -10.22 21.14
N GLY A 173 15.36 -9.94 20.55
CA GLY A 173 16.56 -10.74 20.72
C GLY A 173 16.55 -12.08 19.98
N ILE A 174 15.59 -12.32 19.10
CA ILE A 174 15.59 -13.48 18.19
C ILE A 174 16.58 -13.16 17.08
N ARG A 175 17.54 -14.04 16.85
CA ARG A 175 18.61 -13.88 15.86
C ARG A 175 18.37 -14.67 14.59
N LEU A 176 17.67 -15.80 14.69
CA LEU A 176 17.45 -16.71 13.57
C LEU A 176 15.98 -17.06 13.44
N PHE A 177 15.47 -17.00 12.22
CA PHE A 177 14.23 -17.66 11.85
C PHE A 177 14.51 -19.02 11.26
N GLU A 178 13.67 -19.97 11.61
CA GLU A 178 13.59 -21.29 11.02
C GLU A 178 12.24 -21.45 10.34
N GLY A 179 12.20 -22.25 9.29
CA GLY A 179 10.95 -22.58 8.61
C GLY A 179 11.09 -23.90 7.86
N THR A 180 9.98 -24.57 7.69
CA THR A 180 9.89 -25.76 6.86
C THR A 180 9.16 -25.41 5.57
N VAL A 181 9.68 -25.84 4.42
CA VAL A 181 9.12 -25.58 3.11
C VAL A 181 9.10 -26.88 2.30
N LEU A 182 7.98 -27.14 1.63
CA LEU A 182 7.95 -28.25 0.66
C LEU A 182 8.76 -27.89 -0.58
N PRO A 183 9.52 -28.83 -1.16
CA PRO A 183 10.35 -28.57 -2.36
C PRO A 183 9.57 -28.01 -3.55
N GLU A 184 8.29 -28.36 -3.67
CA GLU A 184 7.37 -27.93 -4.70
C GLU A 184 6.91 -26.47 -4.49
N ASN A 185 6.99 -25.92 -3.27
CA ASN A 185 6.61 -24.56 -2.94
C ASN A 185 7.68 -23.54 -3.36
N ARG A 186 7.92 -23.45 -4.67
CA ARG A 186 8.92 -22.53 -5.25
C ARG A 186 8.63 -21.07 -4.88
N ARG A 187 7.35 -20.70 -4.81
CA ARG A 187 6.94 -19.32 -4.45
C ARG A 187 7.44 -18.90 -3.08
N MET A 188 7.45 -19.81 -2.11
CA MET A 188 7.97 -19.50 -0.77
C MET A 188 9.49 -19.34 -0.79
N LEU A 189 10.21 -20.17 -1.53
CA LEU A 189 11.65 -20.02 -1.71
C LEU A 189 12.01 -18.69 -2.39
N ASP A 190 11.20 -18.24 -3.34
CA ASP A 190 11.38 -16.93 -3.99
C ASP A 190 11.13 -15.77 -3.02
N VAL A 191 10.17 -15.87 -2.11
CA VAL A 191 9.96 -14.87 -1.04
C VAL A 191 11.23 -14.66 -0.23
N PHE A 192 11.90 -15.73 0.20
CA PHE A 192 13.14 -15.64 0.96
C PHE A 192 14.28 -15.03 0.14
N ARG A 193 14.49 -15.50 -1.10
CA ARG A 193 15.53 -14.96 -1.99
C ARG A 193 15.31 -13.49 -2.30
N GLU A 194 14.08 -13.12 -2.62
CA GLU A 194 13.73 -11.74 -2.95
C GLU A 194 13.78 -10.81 -1.74
N ALA A 195 13.59 -11.32 -0.51
CA ALA A 195 13.73 -10.53 0.70
C ALA A 195 15.19 -10.09 0.96
N GLY A 196 16.18 -10.78 0.34
CA GLY A 196 17.59 -10.44 0.48
C GLY A 196 18.24 -10.96 1.76
N PHE A 197 17.56 -11.87 2.48
CA PHE A 197 18.19 -12.57 3.58
C PHE A 197 19.15 -13.66 3.07
N PRO A 198 20.29 -13.87 3.71
CA PRO A 198 21.13 -15.04 3.46
C PRO A 198 20.40 -16.28 3.99
N VAL A 199 19.85 -17.09 3.07
CA VAL A 199 19.05 -18.28 3.39
C VAL A 199 19.91 -19.52 3.28
N GLU A 200 20.03 -20.27 4.37
CA GLU A 200 20.57 -21.63 4.35
C GLU A 200 19.40 -22.60 4.20
N ALA A 201 19.48 -23.49 3.23
CA ALA A 201 18.48 -24.53 3.01
C ALA A 201 19.14 -25.91 3.15
N ARG A 202 18.59 -26.76 4.01
CA ARG A 202 19.01 -28.15 4.19
C ARG A 202 17.90 -29.09 3.77
N ALA A 203 18.21 -30.03 2.92
CA ALA A 203 17.27 -31.05 2.50
C ALA A 203 17.06 -32.07 3.64
N GLU A 204 15.81 -32.29 4.02
CA GLU A 204 15.35 -33.34 4.91
C GLU A 204 14.37 -34.26 4.15
N PRO A 205 14.07 -35.45 4.61
CA PRO A 205 13.14 -36.32 3.92
C PRO A 205 11.76 -35.65 3.69
N GLY A 206 11.43 -35.41 2.41
CA GLY A 206 10.15 -34.80 2.00
C GLY A 206 10.02 -33.29 2.23
N GLN A 207 11.03 -32.59 2.76
CA GLN A 207 10.96 -31.16 3.05
C GLN A 207 12.31 -30.46 2.98
N LEU A 208 12.28 -29.14 2.95
CA LEU A 208 13.46 -28.28 3.08
C LEU A 208 13.36 -27.52 4.41
N ARG A 209 14.36 -27.67 5.28
CA ARG A 209 14.51 -26.79 6.43
C ARG A 209 15.28 -25.55 5.96
N VAL A 210 14.69 -24.38 6.16
CA VAL A 210 15.31 -23.09 5.85
C VAL A 210 15.63 -22.34 7.12
N THR A 211 16.81 -21.72 7.15
CA THR A 211 17.26 -20.90 8.29
C THR A 211 17.81 -19.58 7.74
N PHE A 212 17.45 -18.46 8.36
CA PHE A 212 17.95 -17.14 7.95
C PHE A 212 17.93 -16.16 9.14
N PRO A 213 18.86 -15.17 9.15
CA PRO A 213 18.93 -14.20 10.24
C PRO A 213 17.73 -13.27 10.25
N THR A 214 17.37 -12.76 11.42
CA THR A 214 16.33 -11.73 11.60
C THR A 214 16.89 -10.33 11.42
N GLU A 215 18.19 -10.14 11.59
CA GLU A 215 18.86 -8.87 11.33
C GLU A 215 18.81 -8.54 9.84
N LEU A 216 18.30 -7.34 9.53
CA LEU A 216 18.23 -6.85 8.16
C LEU A 216 19.66 -6.53 7.68
N THR A 217 20.19 -7.35 6.79
CA THR A 217 21.46 -7.08 6.12
C THR A 217 21.36 -5.83 5.24
N GLU A 218 22.49 -5.21 4.90
CA GLU A 218 22.53 -4.08 3.95
C GLU A 218 21.86 -4.45 2.62
N GLU A 219 22.04 -5.69 2.16
CA GLU A 219 21.41 -6.20 0.93
C GLU A 219 19.87 -6.30 1.08
N ALA A 220 19.37 -6.83 2.20
CA ALA A 220 17.95 -6.89 2.47
C ALA A 220 17.34 -5.48 2.54
N LEU A 221 17.99 -4.55 3.25
CA LEU A 221 17.57 -3.15 3.31
C LEU A 221 17.51 -2.51 1.93
N ALA A 222 18.55 -2.69 1.10
CA ALA A 222 18.60 -2.17 -0.27
C ALA A 222 17.46 -2.73 -1.14
N ARG A 223 17.14 -4.02 -1.00
CA ARG A 223 16.02 -4.65 -1.73
C ARG A 223 14.66 -4.13 -1.26
N PHE A 224 14.45 -3.92 0.03
CA PHE A 224 13.23 -3.29 0.55
C PHE A 224 13.07 -1.85 0.06
N GLU A 225 14.16 -1.07 0.08
CA GLU A 225 14.17 0.30 -0.45
C GLU A 225 13.87 0.32 -1.95
N ARG A 226 14.47 -0.58 -2.72
CA ARG A 226 14.20 -0.68 -4.16
C ARG A 226 12.73 -1.01 -4.47
N ARG A 227 12.09 -1.87 -3.67
CA ARG A 227 10.65 -2.15 -3.80
C ARG A 227 9.81 -0.92 -3.49
N GLU A 228 10.13 -0.22 -2.43
CA GLU A 228 9.44 1.00 -2.04
C GLU A 228 9.54 2.06 -3.15
N GLN A 229 10.71 2.20 -3.77
CA GLN A 229 10.92 3.07 -4.93
C GLN A 229 10.04 2.67 -6.11
N LEU A 230 10.05 1.39 -6.50
CA LEU A 230 9.26 0.91 -7.63
C LEU A 230 7.75 1.09 -7.40
N ALA A 231 7.28 0.81 -6.19
CA ALA A 231 5.88 1.02 -5.81
C ALA A 231 5.48 2.50 -5.84
N ALA A 232 6.31 3.39 -5.30
CA ALA A 232 6.08 4.83 -5.32
C ALA A 232 6.10 5.37 -6.75
N ARG A 233 7.06 4.92 -7.59
CA ARG A 233 7.12 5.29 -9.00
C ARG A 233 5.86 4.87 -9.76
N ALA A 234 5.41 3.63 -9.59
CA ALA A 234 4.20 3.14 -10.22
C ALA A 234 2.95 3.89 -9.76
N ALA A 235 2.88 4.25 -8.46
CA ALA A 235 1.76 5.01 -7.92
C ALA A 235 1.75 6.45 -8.40
N VAL A 236 2.89 7.17 -8.34
CA VAL A 236 3.00 8.58 -8.76
C VAL A 236 2.90 8.72 -10.28
N GLY A 237 3.44 7.77 -11.04
CA GLY A 237 3.35 7.74 -12.50
C GLY A 237 1.90 7.77 -13.00
N ARG A 238 0.97 7.11 -12.30
CA ARG A 238 -0.47 7.17 -12.64
C ARG A 238 -1.06 8.58 -12.59
N PHE A 239 -0.49 9.47 -11.78
CA PHE A 239 -0.90 10.87 -11.71
C PHE A 239 -0.21 11.73 -12.75
N LEU A 240 1.10 11.56 -12.91
CA LEU A 240 1.92 12.43 -13.72
C LEU A 240 2.03 12.01 -15.21
N GLU A 241 1.73 10.74 -15.51
CA GLU A 241 1.82 10.15 -16.85
C GLU A 241 0.51 9.42 -17.24
N PRO A 242 -0.69 10.02 -17.01
CA PRO A 242 -1.94 9.36 -17.32
C PRO A 242 -2.14 9.26 -18.84
N GLN A 243 -2.83 8.20 -19.29
CA GLN A 243 -3.22 8.07 -20.70
C GLN A 243 -4.53 8.81 -21.00
N ALA A 244 -5.41 8.97 -20.00
CA ALA A 244 -6.68 9.66 -20.11
C ALA A 244 -7.05 10.37 -18.80
N VAL A 245 -7.66 11.55 -18.92
CA VAL A 245 -8.07 12.38 -17.77
C VAL A 245 -9.57 12.65 -17.80
N ALA A 246 -10.28 12.35 -16.70
CA ALA A 246 -11.65 12.80 -16.48
C ALA A 246 -11.66 13.99 -15.51
N VAL A 247 -12.34 15.07 -15.87
CA VAL A 247 -12.53 16.26 -15.01
C VAL A 247 -13.96 16.29 -14.52
N ILE A 248 -14.16 15.93 -13.23
CA ILE A 248 -15.49 15.81 -12.61
C ILE A 248 -15.84 17.11 -11.91
N GLY A 249 -16.89 17.77 -12.41
CA GLY A 249 -17.23 19.16 -12.09
C GLY A 249 -16.66 20.16 -13.09
N ALA A 250 -16.28 19.71 -14.30
CA ALA A 250 -15.89 20.59 -15.39
C ALA A 250 -17.00 21.60 -15.69
N SER A 251 -16.65 22.87 -15.93
CA SER A 251 -17.63 23.96 -16.09
C SER A 251 -17.44 24.71 -17.41
N ARG A 252 -18.57 25.16 -17.97
CA ARG A 252 -18.59 26.10 -19.10
C ARG A 252 -18.19 27.51 -18.69
N GLN A 253 -18.37 27.83 -17.40
CA GLN A 253 -18.19 29.16 -16.87
C GLN A 253 -16.73 29.47 -16.62
N ARG A 254 -16.22 30.57 -17.20
CA ARG A 254 -14.90 31.13 -16.93
C ARG A 254 -14.80 31.61 -15.47
N GLY A 255 -13.58 31.57 -14.92
CA GLY A 255 -13.32 31.98 -13.53
C GLY A 255 -13.75 30.97 -12.47
N THR A 256 -14.40 29.85 -12.86
CA THR A 256 -14.63 28.72 -11.94
C THR A 256 -13.45 27.77 -11.97
N ILE A 257 -13.12 27.14 -10.84
CA ILE A 257 -12.01 26.17 -10.74
C ILE A 257 -12.14 25.08 -11.80
N GLY A 258 -13.33 24.47 -11.94
CA GLY A 258 -13.57 23.42 -12.95
C GLY A 258 -13.49 23.90 -14.40
N GLY A 259 -13.83 25.18 -14.64
CA GLY A 259 -13.70 25.79 -15.97
C GLY A 259 -12.26 26.07 -16.35
N GLU A 260 -11.48 26.65 -15.44
CA GLU A 260 -10.06 26.97 -15.70
C GLU A 260 -9.19 25.71 -15.76
N LEU A 261 -9.42 24.74 -14.87
CA LEU A 261 -8.69 23.47 -14.87
C LEU A 261 -8.90 22.69 -16.17
N PHE A 262 -10.17 22.57 -16.61
CA PHE A 262 -10.47 21.89 -17.86
C PHE A 262 -9.83 22.60 -19.06
N ARG A 263 -9.89 23.93 -19.08
CA ARG A 263 -9.22 24.76 -20.09
C ARG A 263 -7.71 24.55 -20.11
N ASN A 264 -7.09 24.58 -18.94
CA ASN A 264 -5.65 24.40 -18.81
C ASN A 264 -5.17 23.06 -19.39
N LEU A 265 -5.95 21.99 -19.24
CA LEU A 265 -5.65 20.71 -19.89
C LEU A 265 -5.70 20.79 -21.41
N LEU A 266 -6.71 21.47 -21.96
CA LEU A 266 -6.87 21.63 -23.41
C LEU A 266 -5.81 22.55 -23.98
N ASP A 267 -5.64 23.75 -23.43
CA ASP A 267 -4.72 24.79 -23.92
C ASP A 267 -3.25 24.37 -23.80
N TYR A 268 -2.90 23.60 -22.76
CA TYR A 268 -1.56 23.05 -22.60
C TYR A 268 -1.28 21.90 -23.57
N GLY A 269 -2.34 21.33 -24.16
CA GLY A 269 -2.27 20.30 -25.19
C GLY A 269 -1.91 18.92 -24.65
N PHE A 270 -2.59 18.49 -23.60
CA PHE A 270 -2.47 17.13 -23.08
C PHE A 270 -2.57 16.09 -24.21
N ARG A 271 -1.70 15.08 -24.20
CA ARG A 271 -1.55 14.12 -25.30
C ARG A 271 -2.63 13.05 -25.35
N GLY A 272 -3.39 12.85 -24.27
CA GLY A 272 -4.48 11.88 -24.18
C GLY A 272 -5.86 12.51 -24.29
N PRO A 273 -6.93 11.71 -24.25
CA PRO A 273 -8.31 12.21 -24.18
C PRO A 273 -8.58 12.89 -22.83
N VAL A 274 -9.32 14.01 -22.89
CA VAL A 274 -9.82 14.73 -21.72
C VAL A 274 -11.34 14.69 -21.73
N TYR A 275 -11.94 14.10 -20.70
CA TYR A 275 -13.38 13.91 -20.59
C TYR A 275 -13.98 14.86 -19.54
N PRO A 276 -14.77 15.87 -19.95
CA PRO A 276 -15.52 16.69 -19.01
C PRO A 276 -16.71 15.90 -18.46
N VAL A 277 -16.85 15.84 -17.15
CA VAL A 277 -17.99 15.22 -16.45
C VAL A 277 -18.79 16.30 -15.75
N ASN A 278 -20.05 16.47 -16.20
CA ASN A 278 -20.98 17.45 -15.62
C ASN A 278 -22.42 17.01 -15.91
N PRO A 279 -23.24 16.67 -14.89
CA PRO A 279 -24.61 16.22 -15.08
C PRO A 279 -25.56 17.29 -15.68
N ASN A 280 -25.17 18.57 -15.60
CA ASN A 280 -26.00 19.69 -16.02
C ASN A 280 -25.55 20.29 -17.38
N ALA A 281 -24.60 19.67 -18.08
CA ALA A 281 -24.10 20.18 -19.35
C ALA A 281 -23.87 19.06 -20.37
N ARG A 282 -24.37 19.22 -21.60
CA ARG A 282 -24.07 18.30 -22.71
C ARG A 282 -22.73 18.59 -23.37
N VAL A 283 -22.26 19.81 -23.26
CA VAL A 283 -21.00 20.27 -23.85
C VAL A 283 -20.32 21.23 -22.89
N VAL A 284 -19.04 21.06 -22.66
CA VAL A 284 -18.17 21.98 -21.91
C VAL A 284 -17.01 22.37 -22.80
N GLN A 285 -16.88 23.68 -23.09
CA GLN A 285 -15.81 24.26 -23.92
C GLN A 285 -15.62 23.49 -25.27
N SER A 286 -16.72 23.25 -25.97
CA SER A 286 -16.81 22.54 -27.26
C SER A 286 -16.50 21.03 -27.21
N VAL A 287 -16.27 20.44 -26.01
CA VAL A 287 -16.10 19.00 -25.81
C VAL A 287 -17.37 18.40 -25.28
N VAL A 288 -17.79 17.24 -25.80
CA VAL A 288 -18.96 16.48 -25.29
C VAL A 288 -18.74 16.13 -23.81
N ALA A 289 -19.71 16.46 -22.97
CA ALA A 289 -19.66 16.17 -21.55
C ALA A 289 -20.52 14.97 -21.18
N TYR A 290 -20.11 14.26 -20.15
CA TYR A 290 -20.77 13.06 -19.65
C TYR A 290 -21.43 13.35 -18.30
N PRO A 291 -22.63 12.81 -18.02
CA PRO A 291 -23.32 13.03 -16.73
C PRO A 291 -22.56 12.43 -15.55
N SER A 292 -21.87 11.32 -15.76
CA SER A 292 -21.10 10.59 -14.74
C SER A 292 -19.78 10.09 -15.35
N VAL A 293 -18.79 9.88 -14.51
CA VAL A 293 -17.51 9.26 -14.94
C VAL A 293 -17.73 7.81 -15.42
N GLU A 294 -18.77 7.14 -14.97
CA GLU A 294 -19.12 5.78 -15.41
C GLU A 294 -19.54 5.74 -16.88
N GLU A 295 -20.12 6.82 -17.40
CA GLU A 295 -20.57 6.94 -18.80
C GLU A 295 -19.47 7.41 -19.77
N VAL A 296 -18.31 7.76 -19.25
CA VAL A 296 -17.15 8.15 -20.10
C VAL A 296 -16.73 6.96 -20.98
N PRO A 297 -16.57 7.14 -22.31
CA PRO A 297 -16.13 6.05 -23.17
C PRO A 297 -14.65 5.74 -22.95
N GLY A 298 -14.31 4.48 -22.78
CA GLY A 298 -12.95 4.02 -22.58
C GLY A 298 -12.40 4.15 -21.15
N PRO A 299 -11.14 3.81 -20.95
CA PRO A 299 -10.49 3.90 -19.65
C PRO A 299 -10.24 5.37 -19.26
N SER A 300 -10.25 5.64 -17.96
CA SER A 300 -9.81 6.90 -17.36
C SER A 300 -8.84 6.56 -16.24
N ASP A 301 -7.55 6.87 -16.44
CA ASP A 301 -6.51 6.53 -15.47
C ASP A 301 -6.52 7.50 -14.31
N LEU A 302 -6.74 8.79 -14.64
CA LEU A 302 -6.76 9.90 -13.71
C LEU A 302 -8.15 10.57 -13.71
N ALA A 303 -8.70 10.77 -12.52
CA ALA A 303 -9.85 11.65 -12.32
C ALA A 303 -9.45 12.87 -11.48
N VAL A 304 -9.82 14.06 -11.93
CA VAL A 304 -9.63 15.33 -11.22
C VAL A 304 -11.00 15.83 -10.77
N VAL A 305 -11.20 15.96 -9.44
CA VAL A 305 -12.49 16.26 -8.83
C VAL A 305 -12.51 17.69 -8.32
N VAL A 306 -13.51 18.45 -8.81
CA VAL A 306 -13.77 19.86 -8.44
C VAL A 306 -15.24 20.08 -8.04
N THR A 307 -15.93 19.02 -7.61
CA THR A 307 -17.30 19.08 -7.08
C THR A 307 -17.32 19.56 -5.64
N PRO A 308 -18.49 20.00 -5.10
CA PRO A 308 -18.65 20.27 -3.66
C PRO A 308 -18.20 19.08 -2.79
N ALA A 309 -17.66 19.37 -1.59
CA ALA A 309 -17.03 18.36 -0.73
C ALA A 309 -17.95 17.20 -0.32
N ASP A 310 -19.25 17.48 -0.16
CA ASP A 310 -20.29 16.51 0.18
C ASP A 310 -20.53 15.46 -0.92
N GLN A 311 -20.19 15.78 -2.18
CA GLN A 311 -20.35 14.89 -3.33
C GLN A 311 -19.10 14.04 -3.59
N VAL A 312 -17.93 14.44 -3.09
CA VAL A 312 -16.63 13.84 -3.46
C VAL A 312 -16.54 12.35 -3.11
N VAL A 313 -17.12 11.94 -1.98
CA VAL A 313 -17.05 10.53 -1.56
C VAL A 313 -17.85 9.65 -2.54
N GLU A 314 -19.03 10.09 -2.98
CA GLU A 314 -19.79 9.33 -3.98
C GLU A 314 -19.11 9.33 -5.36
N VAL A 315 -18.53 10.47 -5.75
CA VAL A 315 -17.70 10.56 -6.96
C VAL A 315 -16.55 9.55 -6.89
N ALA A 316 -15.88 9.41 -5.74
CA ALA A 316 -14.81 8.41 -5.57
C ALA A 316 -15.33 6.97 -5.73
N ARG A 317 -16.56 6.67 -5.27
CA ARG A 317 -17.21 5.35 -5.50
C ARG A 317 -17.49 5.11 -6.99
N GLN A 318 -17.98 6.13 -7.71
CA GLN A 318 -18.16 6.05 -9.17
C GLN A 318 -16.82 5.83 -9.89
N CYS A 319 -15.77 6.55 -9.49
CA CYS A 319 -14.41 6.34 -10.00
C CYS A 319 -13.91 4.90 -9.77
N ALA A 320 -14.22 4.34 -8.59
CA ALA A 320 -13.87 2.96 -8.25
C ALA A 320 -14.57 1.95 -9.19
N ARG A 321 -15.88 2.11 -9.43
CA ARG A 321 -16.65 1.27 -10.36
C ARG A 321 -16.15 1.40 -11.81
N LYS A 322 -15.74 2.61 -12.20
CA LYS A 322 -15.13 2.88 -13.53
C LYS A 322 -13.75 2.27 -13.69
N GLY A 323 -13.06 1.93 -12.59
CA GLY A 323 -11.70 1.40 -12.60
C GLY A 323 -10.61 2.47 -12.64
N VAL A 324 -10.92 3.72 -12.28
CA VAL A 324 -9.93 4.79 -12.08
C VAL A 324 -8.93 4.38 -11.00
N ARG A 325 -7.65 4.72 -11.21
CA ARG A 325 -6.56 4.33 -10.30
C ARG A 325 -5.90 5.51 -9.59
N ALA A 326 -6.08 6.72 -10.10
CA ALA A 326 -5.53 7.95 -9.54
C ALA A 326 -6.62 9.01 -9.40
N LEU A 327 -6.74 9.62 -8.23
CA LEU A 327 -7.74 10.64 -7.91
C LEU A 327 -7.05 11.89 -7.39
N VAL A 328 -7.25 13.04 -8.05
CA VAL A 328 -6.83 14.35 -7.56
C VAL A 328 -8.06 15.11 -7.09
N VAL A 329 -8.13 15.44 -5.81
CA VAL A 329 -9.27 16.17 -5.23
C VAL A 329 -8.88 17.61 -4.93
N ILE A 330 -9.37 18.51 -5.80
CA ILE A 330 -9.16 19.96 -5.66
C ILE A 330 -10.02 20.51 -4.53
N SER A 331 -11.22 19.99 -4.39
CA SER A 331 -12.25 20.45 -3.44
C SER A 331 -11.72 20.59 -2.02
N ALA A 332 -12.05 21.71 -1.38
CA ALA A 332 -11.84 21.96 0.03
C ALA A 332 -13.08 21.55 0.86
N GLY A 333 -12.99 21.57 2.19
CA GLY A 333 -14.07 21.18 3.11
C GLY A 333 -13.83 19.79 3.71
N PHE A 334 -12.56 19.45 3.91
CA PHE A 334 -12.10 18.19 4.51
C PHE A 334 -11.42 18.44 5.86
N ALA A 335 -10.34 17.78 6.20
CA ALA A 335 -9.72 17.86 7.53
C ALA A 335 -9.37 19.29 7.97
N GLU A 336 -9.10 20.21 7.05
CA GLU A 336 -8.86 21.63 7.30
C GLU A 336 -10.13 22.37 7.76
N ALA A 337 -11.32 21.84 7.49
CA ALA A 337 -12.61 22.45 7.86
C ALA A 337 -13.17 21.95 9.21
N GLY A 338 -12.38 21.23 10.01
CA GLY A 338 -12.77 20.76 11.33
C GLY A 338 -13.23 19.30 11.36
N GLU A 339 -13.97 18.91 12.41
CA GLU A 339 -14.27 17.51 12.71
C GLU A 339 -15.12 16.81 11.64
N GLU A 340 -16.15 17.46 11.13
CA GLU A 340 -16.98 16.90 10.05
C GLU A 340 -16.17 16.70 8.77
N GLY A 341 -15.32 17.66 8.42
CA GLY A 341 -14.41 17.55 7.29
C GLY A 341 -13.39 16.43 7.47
N ARG A 342 -12.92 16.20 8.69
CA ARG A 342 -12.02 15.08 9.03
C ARG A 342 -12.70 13.74 8.77
N ARG A 343 -13.95 13.55 9.25
CA ARG A 343 -14.72 12.33 8.98
C ARG A 343 -14.93 12.09 7.49
N ARG A 344 -15.22 13.16 6.74
CA ARG A 344 -15.38 13.09 5.27
C ARG A 344 -14.07 12.67 4.60
N GLN A 345 -12.92 13.17 5.04
CA GLN A 345 -11.61 12.76 4.53
C GLN A 345 -11.30 11.31 4.84
N GLU A 346 -11.61 10.85 6.05
CA GLU A 346 -11.41 9.44 6.45
C GLU A 346 -12.29 8.51 5.61
N GLU A 347 -13.54 8.89 5.33
CA GLU A 347 -14.43 8.12 4.47
C GLU A 347 -13.92 8.09 3.01
N LEU A 348 -13.47 9.22 2.47
CA LEU A 348 -12.85 9.29 1.15
C LEU A 348 -11.63 8.36 1.04
N LEU A 349 -10.75 8.40 2.03
CA LEU A 349 -9.59 7.50 2.09
C LEU A 349 -9.99 6.03 2.16
N ARG A 350 -11.02 5.70 2.93
CA ARG A 350 -11.53 4.34 3.03
C ARG A 350 -11.99 3.81 1.67
N VAL A 351 -12.78 4.61 0.92
CA VAL A 351 -13.23 4.27 -0.43
C VAL A 351 -12.05 4.08 -1.39
N CYS A 352 -11.09 5.02 -1.39
CA CYS A 352 -9.92 4.94 -2.24
C CYS A 352 -9.09 3.68 -1.97
N ARG A 353 -8.83 3.38 -0.70
CA ARG A 353 -8.07 2.20 -0.26
C ARG A 353 -8.74 0.90 -0.63
N ALA A 354 -10.07 0.83 -0.40
CA ALA A 354 -10.87 -0.35 -0.74
C ALA A 354 -10.81 -0.71 -2.23
N SER A 355 -10.63 0.30 -3.08
CA SER A 355 -10.65 0.15 -4.54
C SER A 355 -9.26 0.18 -5.17
N GLY A 356 -8.20 0.33 -4.38
CA GLY A 356 -6.83 0.48 -4.88
C GLY A 356 -6.59 1.79 -5.62
N ILE A 357 -7.41 2.82 -5.38
CA ILE A 357 -7.22 4.18 -5.89
C ILE A 357 -6.21 4.90 -5.00
N ARG A 358 -5.24 5.60 -5.62
CA ARG A 358 -4.35 6.51 -4.91
C ARG A 358 -4.91 7.92 -4.97
N LEU A 359 -4.62 8.74 -3.95
CA LEU A 359 -5.22 10.08 -3.78
C LEU A 359 -4.15 11.16 -3.62
N ILE A 360 -4.28 12.24 -4.40
CA ILE A 360 -3.62 13.54 -4.16
C ILE A 360 -4.66 14.55 -3.67
N GLY A 361 -4.31 15.31 -2.64
CA GLY A 361 -5.23 16.21 -1.95
C GLY A 361 -5.85 15.54 -0.71
N PRO A 362 -7.11 15.86 -0.35
CA PRO A 362 -7.95 16.94 -0.87
C PRO A 362 -7.41 18.33 -0.58
N ASN A 363 -8.15 19.38 -0.98
CA ASN A 363 -7.79 20.77 -0.76
C ASN A 363 -6.44 21.13 -1.41
N CYS A 364 -6.27 20.80 -2.69
CA CYS A 364 -5.04 21.04 -3.43
C CYS A 364 -5.29 21.89 -4.69
N MET A 365 -4.24 22.36 -5.33
CA MET A 365 -4.38 23.11 -6.58
C MET A 365 -4.18 22.28 -7.86
N GLY A 366 -3.89 20.99 -7.69
CA GLY A 366 -3.71 20.08 -8.81
C GLY A 366 -2.26 19.71 -9.09
N ILE A 367 -2.03 19.19 -10.30
CA ILE A 367 -0.76 18.61 -10.74
C ILE A 367 -0.43 19.05 -12.15
N ALA A 368 0.86 19.08 -12.51
CA ALA A 368 1.32 19.28 -13.86
C ALA A 368 2.56 18.44 -14.19
N ASN A 369 2.69 18.04 -15.44
CA ASN A 369 3.87 17.43 -16.01
C ASN A 369 4.19 18.11 -17.35
N THR A 370 5.39 18.67 -17.47
CA THR A 370 5.81 19.45 -18.63
C THR A 370 6.51 18.62 -19.71
N ASP A 371 6.63 17.31 -19.52
CA ASP A 371 7.17 16.40 -20.52
C ASP A 371 6.40 16.56 -21.84
N PRO A 372 7.09 16.76 -22.99
CA PRO A 372 6.46 16.91 -24.29
C PRO A 372 5.56 15.74 -24.70
N GLU A 373 5.85 14.55 -24.21
CA GLU A 373 5.06 13.35 -24.50
C GLU A 373 3.79 13.25 -23.66
N VAL A 374 3.69 14.04 -22.57
CA VAL A 374 2.53 14.05 -21.66
C VAL A 374 1.77 15.36 -21.74
N ARG A 375 2.43 16.50 -21.48
CA ARG A 375 1.87 17.85 -21.47
C ARG A 375 0.64 17.99 -20.59
N LEU A 376 0.75 17.52 -19.34
CA LEU A 376 -0.34 17.58 -18.36
C LEU A 376 -0.32 18.91 -17.63
N ASN A 377 -1.44 19.65 -17.66
CA ASN A 377 -1.68 20.78 -16.76
C ASN A 377 -3.08 20.67 -16.13
N ALA A 378 -3.21 19.81 -15.16
CA ALA A 378 -4.42 19.61 -14.36
C ALA A 378 -4.40 20.51 -13.10
N THR A 379 -4.07 21.79 -13.27
CA THR A 379 -4.15 22.84 -12.27
C THR A 379 -5.12 23.94 -12.70
N PHE A 380 -5.55 24.76 -11.76
CA PHE A 380 -6.29 25.99 -12.07
C PHE A 380 -5.39 27.23 -12.03
N ALA A 381 -4.08 27.06 -12.19
CA ALA A 381 -3.14 28.17 -12.27
C ALA A 381 -3.41 29.05 -13.49
N PRO A 382 -3.35 30.40 -13.36
CA PRO A 382 -3.59 31.31 -14.48
C PRO A 382 -2.50 31.25 -15.56
N SER A 383 -1.31 30.79 -15.20
CA SER A 383 -0.19 30.58 -16.12
C SER A 383 0.36 29.18 -16.01
N PRO A 384 0.56 28.46 -17.13
CA PRO A 384 1.14 27.12 -17.08
C PRO A 384 2.61 27.17 -16.62
N PRO A 385 3.11 26.14 -15.95
CA PRO A 385 4.53 26.04 -15.64
C PRO A 385 5.35 25.91 -16.94
N ARG A 386 6.47 26.61 -17.02
CA ARG A 386 7.44 26.45 -18.12
C ARG A 386 8.13 25.10 -17.99
N ARG A 387 8.42 24.49 -19.14
CA ARG A 387 9.22 23.26 -19.17
C ARG A 387 10.62 23.49 -18.62
N GLY A 388 11.07 22.59 -17.78
CA GLY A 388 12.42 22.58 -17.21
C GLY A 388 12.70 21.30 -16.44
N ARG A 389 13.55 21.40 -15.44
CA ARG A 389 14.13 20.22 -14.76
C ARG A 389 13.97 20.24 -13.25
N VAL A 390 13.03 21.04 -12.73
CA VAL A 390 12.73 21.12 -11.30
C VAL A 390 11.45 20.38 -10.99
N GLY A 391 11.52 19.33 -10.17
CA GLY A 391 10.35 18.68 -9.58
C GLY A 391 9.89 19.49 -8.36
N PHE A 392 8.66 19.98 -8.35
CA PHE A 392 8.18 20.85 -7.28
C PHE A 392 6.94 20.29 -6.57
N MET A 393 7.04 20.14 -5.26
CA MET A 393 5.93 19.79 -4.38
C MET A 393 5.58 20.92 -3.42
N THR A 394 4.28 21.18 -3.25
CA THR A 394 3.77 22.11 -2.23
C THR A 394 2.60 21.52 -1.45
N GLN A 395 2.54 21.82 -0.14
CA GLN A 395 1.35 21.59 0.69
C GLN A 395 0.38 22.78 0.67
N SER A 396 0.84 23.97 0.28
CA SER A 396 0.02 25.19 0.18
C SER A 396 -0.37 25.48 -1.26
N GLY A 397 -1.66 25.54 -1.54
CA GLY A 397 -2.18 25.87 -2.87
C GLY A 397 -1.84 27.32 -3.28
N ALA A 398 -2.12 28.29 -2.41
CA ALA A 398 -1.87 29.71 -2.70
C ALA A 398 -0.38 30.00 -2.96
N LEU A 399 0.50 29.42 -2.15
CA LEU A 399 1.93 29.58 -2.32
C LEU A 399 2.43 28.87 -3.58
N GLY A 400 1.83 27.73 -3.93
CA GLY A 400 2.14 27.03 -5.18
C GLY A 400 1.91 27.90 -6.41
N LEU A 401 0.80 28.65 -6.46
CA LEU A 401 0.52 29.63 -7.52
C LEU A 401 1.62 30.70 -7.60
N ALA A 402 1.93 31.33 -6.46
CA ALA A 402 2.93 32.37 -6.40
C ALA A 402 4.33 31.89 -6.83
N ILE A 403 4.68 30.66 -6.44
CA ILE A 403 5.99 30.08 -6.81
C ILE A 403 6.04 29.75 -8.30
N ILE A 404 4.97 29.19 -8.90
CA ILE A 404 4.94 28.94 -10.35
C ILE A 404 5.09 30.26 -11.12
N GLU A 405 4.38 31.30 -10.72
CA GLU A 405 4.48 32.60 -11.36
C GLU A 405 5.89 33.20 -11.22
N GLN A 406 6.48 33.14 -10.04
CA GLN A 406 7.84 33.63 -9.81
C GLN A 406 8.89 32.81 -10.56
N ALA A 407 8.73 31.48 -10.60
CA ALA A 407 9.60 30.60 -11.39
C ALA A 407 9.54 30.95 -12.88
N ASN A 408 8.34 31.18 -13.41
CA ASN A 408 8.15 31.61 -14.79
C ASN A 408 8.83 32.97 -15.08
N ARG A 409 8.75 33.94 -14.14
CA ARG A 409 9.43 35.25 -14.26
C ARG A 409 10.96 35.13 -14.25
N LEU A 410 11.48 34.21 -13.43
CA LEU A 410 12.92 33.95 -13.32
C LEU A 410 13.45 33.01 -14.42
N GLY A 411 12.60 32.51 -15.29
CA GLY A 411 13.00 31.54 -16.33
C GLY A 411 13.30 30.14 -15.79
N ILE A 412 12.91 29.83 -14.54
CA ILE A 412 13.06 28.51 -13.93
C ILE A 412 11.90 27.62 -14.42
N GLY A 413 12.27 26.57 -15.14
CA GLY A 413 11.28 25.59 -15.63
C GLY A 413 11.10 24.41 -14.69
N LEU A 414 9.88 23.89 -14.64
CA LEU A 414 9.53 22.69 -13.90
C LEU A 414 9.53 21.46 -14.80
N SER A 415 9.93 20.30 -14.27
CA SER A 415 9.66 19.00 -14.89
C SER A 415 8.24 18.56 -14.56
N SER A 416 7.88 18.68 -13.28
CA SER A 416 6.54 18.39 -12.78
C SER A 416 6.22 19.21 -11.55
N PHE A 417 4.93 19.40 -11.29
CA PHE A 417 4.38 20.11 -10.14
C PHE A 417 3.30 19.28 -9.48
N VAL A 418 3.34 19.20 -8.15
CA VAL A 418 2.33 18.48 -7.35
C VAL A 418 1.94 19.29 -6.13
N SER A 419 0.69 19.73 -6.09
CA SER A 419 0.07 20.26 -4.87
C SER A 419 -0.58 19.12 -4.10
N VAL A 420 -0.07 18.79 -2.91
CA VAL A 420 -0.59 17.66 -2.12
C VAL A 420 -1.68 18.05 -1.14
N GLY A 421 -1.97 19.35 -0.96
CA GLY A 421 -3.02 19.85 -0.08
C GLY A 421 -2.95 19.25 1.34
N ASN A 422 -4.04 18.65 1.81
CA ASN A 422 -4.11 17.97 3.11
C ASN A 422 -3.18 16.75 3.23
N LYS A 423 -2.60 16.28 2.12
CA LYS A 423 -1.66 15.16 2.07
C LYS A 423 -2.25 13.88 2.70
N ALA A 424 -3.47 13.55 2.30
CA ALA A 424 -4.21 12.44 2.89
C ALA A 424 -3.63 11.06 2.54
N ASP A 425 -3.02 10.89 1.33
CA ASP A 425 -2.40 9.64 0.88
C ASP A 425 -1.01 9.91 0.29
N ILE A 426 -0.91 10.42 -0.96
CA ILE A 426 0.39 10.71 -1.60
C ILE A 426 1.11 11.82 -0.82
N SER A 427 2.38 11.58 -0.54
CA SER A 427 3.22 12.43 0.30
C SER A 427 4.54 12.80 -0.38
N GLY A 428 5.32 13.66 0.28
CA GLY A 428 6.68 14.00 -0.18
C GLY A 428 7.60 12.79 -0.28
N ASN A 429 7.38 11.75 0.51
CA ASN A 429 8.17 10.52 0.44
C ASN A 429 7.96 9.77 -0.89
N ASP A 430 6.71 9.74 -1.38
CA ASP A 430 6.37 9.10 -2.65
C ASP A 430 6.95 9.90 -3.82
N LEU A 431 6.85 11.21 -3.76
CA LEU A 431 7.37 12.12 -4.79
C LEU A 431 8.90 12.13 -4.84
N LEU A 432 9.59 12.09 -3.70
CA LEU A 432 11.05 11.96 -3.64
C LEU A 432 11.52 10.66 -4.32
N ASN A 433 10.84 9.53 -4.05
CA ASN A 433 11.14 8.26 -4.69
C ASN A 433 10.89 8.28 -6.20
N TYR A 434 9.83 8.97 -6.65
CA TYR A 434 9.55 9.13 -8.08
C TYR A 434 10.62 9.98 -8.75
N TRP A 435 10.91 11.18 -8.22
CA TRP A 435 11.88 12.10 -8.81
C TRP A 435 13.32 11.61 -8.75
N GLU A 436 13.67 10.72 -7.83
CA GLU A 436 15.01 10.13 -7.79
C GLU A 436 15.39 9.47 -9.12
N GLU A 437 14.44 8.79 -9.75
CA GLU A 437 14.64 8.06 -10.99
C GLU A 437 14.08 8.78 -12.24
N ASP A 438 13.34 9.86 -12.07
CA ASP A 438 12.80 10.64 -13.21
C ASP A 438 13.95 11.31 -13.99
N PRO A 439 14.18 10.94 -15.26
CA PRO A 439 15.25 11.51 -16.07
C PRO A 439 15.01 13.00 -16.40
N ASN A 440 13.78 13.50 -16.26
CA ASN A 440 13.42 14.88 -16.53
C ASN A 440 13.62 15.81 -15.31
N THR A 441 13.92 15.27 -14.14
CA THR A 441 14.11 16.04 -12.90
C THR A 441 15.58 16.03 -12.46
N ASP A 442 16.20 17.20 -12.34
CA ASP A 442 17.57 17.35 -11.80
C ASP A 442 17.59 17.93 -10.39
N VAL A 443 16.63 18.79 -10.04
CA VAL A 443 16.52 19.43 -8.74
C VAL A 443 15.12 19.22 -8.18
N ILE A 444 15.03 19.01 -6.86
CA ILE A 444 13.75 18.80 -6.18
C ILE A 444 13.51 19.97 -5.23
N LEU A 445 12.36 20.64 -5.38
CA LEU A 445 11.90 21.71 -4.52
C LEU A 445 10.70 21.25 -3.70
N LEU A 446 10.79 21.40 -2.37
CA LEU A 446 9.75 21.00 -1.44
C LEU A 446 9.30 22.19 -0.57
N TYR A 447 8.01 22.49 -0.59
CA TYR A 447 7.40 23.34 0.42
C TYR A 447 6.55 22.48 1.37
N LEU A 448 6.98 22.41 2.62
CA LEU A 448 6.46 21.46 3.61
C LEU A 448 5.86 22.20 4.82
N GLU A 449 4.65 21.79 5.22
CA GLU A 449 4.04 22.14 6.51
C GLU A 449 4.26 21.03 7.55
N SER A 450 4.32 19.78 7.08
CA SER A 450 4.67 18.61 7.89
C SER A 450 5.44 17.58 7.08
N PHE A 451 6.30 16.79 7.75
CA PHE A 451 7.06 15.71 7.10
C PHE A 451 6.25 14.40 6.95
N GLY A 452 5.11 14.28 7.65
CA GLY A 452 4.43 13.00 7.80
C GLY A 452 5.21 12.06 8.71
N ASN A 453 5.87 11.04 8.16
CA ASN A 453 6.81 10.19 8.90
C ASN A 453 8.24 10.75 8.79
N PRO A 454 8.78 11.42 9.82
CA PRO A 454 10.09 12.10 9.75
C PRO A 454 11.26 11.13 9.56
N ARG A 455 11.19 9.92 10.14
CA ARG A 455 12.26 8.91 9.99
C ARG A 455 12.34 8.42 8.55
N LYS A 456 11.20 8.10 7.95
CA LYS A 456 11.09 7.70 6.55
C LYS A 456 11.58 8.83 5.64
N PHE A 457 11.12 10.06 5.87
CA PHE A 457 11.55 11.23 5.10
C PHE A 457 13.08 11.43 5.16
N SER A 458 13.67 11.42 6.36
CA SER A 458 15.11 11.60 6.53
C SER A 458 15.93 10.55 5.79
N ARG A 459 15.51 9.27 5.84
CA ARG A 459 16.17 8.18 5.13
C ARG A 459 16.12 8.37 3.61
N ILE A 460 14.94 8.65 3.07
CA ILE A 460 14.72 8.85 1.63
C ILE A 460 15.47 10.11 1.17
N ALA A 461 15.34 11.22 1.87
CA ALA A 461 15.98 12.48 1.51
C ALA A 461 17.52 12.39 1.49
N ARG A 462 18.13 11.64 2.44
CA ARG A 462 19.57 11.37 2.43
C ARG A 462 20.01 10.58 1.21
N ARG A 463 19.23 9.58 0.81
CA ARG A 463 19.51 8.75 -0.38
C ARG A 463 19.37 9.57 -1.66
N VAL A 464 18.25 10.24 -1.84
CA VAL A 464 17.95 11.06 -3.02
C VAL A 464 18.93 12.22 -3.13
N GLY A 465 19.24 12.91 -2.02
CA GLY A 465 20.15 14.05 -1.97
C GLY A 465 21.60 13.76 -2.39
N ARG A 466 21.99 12.47 -2.44
CA ARG A 466 23.29 12.06 -3.00
C ARG A 466 23.31 12.07 -4.54
N ARG A 467 22.13 12.05 -5.17
CA ARG A 467 21.95 12.00 -6.63
C ARG A 467 21.42 13.32 -7.19
N LYS A 468 20.45 13.92 -6.49
CA LYS A 468 19.76 15.14 -6.92
C LYS A 468 19.63 16.12 -5.76
N PRO A 469 20.02 17.39 -5.94
CA PRO A 469 19.83 18.42 -4.91
C PRO A 469 18.36 18.54 -4.49
N ILE A 470 18.13 18.61 -3.18
CA ILE A 470 16.83 18.85 -2.57
C ILE A 470 16.86 20.19 -1.86
N VAL A 471 15.99 21.10 -2.27
CA VAL A 471 15.77 22.37 -1.60
C VAL A 471 14.42 22.28 -0.88
N ALA A 472 14.42 22.40 0.45
CA ALA A 472 13.21 22.28 1.24
C ALA A 472 12.98 23.54 2.10
N VAL A 473 11.77 24.06 2.04
CA VAL A 473 11.29 25.12 2.93
C VAL A 473 10.24 24.50 3.86
N LYS A 474 10.50 24.53 5.17
CA LYS A 474 9.56 24.07 6.22
C LYS A 474 8.90 25.30 6.85
N SER A 475 7.58 25.40 6.68
CA SER A 475 6.74 26.37 7.40
C SER A 475 6.33 25.85 8.78
N GLY A 476 5.63 26.68 9.57
CA GLY A 476 5.09 26.28 10.87
C GLY A 476 6.14 26.12 11.96
N ARG A 477 7.02 27.12 12.14
CA ARG A 477 8.00 27.17 13.24
C ARG A 477 7.40 27.52 14.60
N THR A 478 6.11 27.83 14.66
CA THR A 478 5.40 28.11 15.91
C THR A 478 4.99 26.80 16.60
N PRO A 479 4.78 26.81 17.95
CA PRO A 479 4.29 25.62 18.67
C PRO A 479 2.97 25.04 18.11
N ALA A 480 2.12 25.88 17.55
CA ALA A 480 0.89 25.44 16.87
C ALA A 480 1.19 24.75 15.53
N GLY A 481 2.14 25.26 14.72
CA GLY A 481 2.56 24.67 13.46
C GLY A 481 3.49 23.44 13.58
N MET A 482 3.99 23.14 14.79
CA MET A 482 4.76 21.92 15.06
C MET A 482 3.87 20.74 15.44
N ARG A 483 2.57 20.97 15.67
CA ARG A 483 1.58 19.94 16.04
C ARG A 483 0.79 19.40 14.85
N GLY A 484 1.00 19.94 13.65
CA GLY A 484 0.36 19.52 12.40
C GLY A 484 1.12 18.43 11.63
#